data_50a9f5ad11985554b2d5e96b4322e17b
#
_entry.id   50a9f5ad11985554b2d5e96b4322e17b
#
_cell.length_a   1.000
_cell.length_b   1.000
_cell.length_c   1.000
_cell.angle_alpha   90.00
_cell.angle_beta   90.00
_cell.angle_gamma   90.00
#
_symmetry.space_group_name_H-M   'P 1'
#
loop_
_entity.id
_entity.type
_entity.pdbx_description
1 polymer ?
#
loop_
_entity_poly.entity_id
_entity_poly.type
_entity_poly.pdbx_seq_one_letter_code
_entity_poly.pdbx_strand_id
1 'polypeptide(L)'
;MQYRRFGRTELPMPVFSCGGMRYQYKWQDVPKNQIPPNNQQNLENTIRRSLECGINHIETARGYGTSEMQLGEILPKLPREKLIVQTKVSPSADPQEFQSKLQQSLQFLQLEYIDLLGIHGINTLELLHYSIRPVS
;
A
#
# COMPACT_ATOMS: atom_id res chain seq x y z
N MET A 1 -20.88 -3.51 -6.57
CA MET A 1 -20.00 -2.39 -6.13
C MET A 1 -20.28 -1.16 -6.97
N GLN A 2 -20.24 0.03 -6.38
CA GLN A 2 -20.29 1.28 -7.11
C GLN A 2 -18.87 1.83 -7.28
N TYR A 3 -18.59 2.44 -8.44
CA TYR A 3 -17.30 3.05 -8.75
C TYR A 3 -17.49 4.53 -9.05
N ARG A 4 -16.50 5.34 -8.69
CA ARG A 4 -16.46 6.79 -8.95
C ARG A 4 -15.11 7.15 -9.57
N ARG A 5 -15.13 8.12 -10.46
CA ARG A 5 -13.91 8.69 -11.03
C ARG A 5 -13.05 9.31 -9.91
N PHE A 6 -11.80 8.88 -9.79
CA PHE A 6 -10.86 9.39 -8.80
C PHE A 6 -10.10 10.61 -9.35
N GLY A 7 -10.78 11.73 -9.36
CA GLY A 7 -10.20 13.00 -9.79
C GLY A 7 -9.57 12.96 -11.18
N ARG A 8 -8.39 13.56 -11.32
CA ARG A 8 -7.63 13.61 -12.58
C ARG A 8 -6.88 12.32 -12.91
N THR A 9 -6.88 11.34 -12.03
CA THR A 9 -6.29 10.02 -12.32
C THR A 9 -7.14 9.21 -13.29
N GLU A 10 -8.42 9.55 -13.44
CA GLU A 10 -9.43 8.82 -14.22
C GLU A 10 -9.67 7.37 -13.75
N LEU A 11 -9.05 6.94 -12.65
CA LEU A 11 -9.24 5.59 -12.09
C LEU A 11 -10.71 5.39 -11.66
N PRO A 12 -11.36 4.28 -12.03
CA PRO A 12 -12.67 3.91 -11.52
C PRO A 12 -12.53 3.33 -10.11
N MET A 13 -12.47 4.22 -9.12
CA MET A 13 -12.29 3.87 -7.72
C MET A 13 -13.57 3.28 -7.13
N PRO A 14 -13.53 2.10 -6.49
CA PRO A 14 -14.66 1.58 -5.74
C PRO A 14 -14.95 2.48 -4.52
N VAL A 15 -16.22 2.56 -4.13
CA VAL A 15 -16.62 3.38 -2.96
C VAL A 15 -16.16 2.79 -1.63
N PHE A 16 -15.67 1.55 -1.62
CA PHE A 16 -15.00 0.91 -0.51
C PHE A 16 -13.57 0.51 -0.90
N SER A 17 -12.66 0.57 0.07
CA SER A 17 -11.27 0.14 -0.07
C SER A 17 -10.96 -1.02 0.87
N CYS A 18 -10.08 -1.91 0.45
CA CYS A 18 -9.52 -2.94 1.31
C CYS A 18 -8.25 -2.39 1.99
N GLY A 19 -8.40 -1.93 3.25
CA GLY A 19 -7.31 -1.30 4.00
C GLY A 19 -6.37 -2.32 4.66
N GLY A 20 -5.07 -2.10 4.54
CA GLY A 20 -4.00 -3.01 4.96
C GLY A 20 -3.55 -2.90 6.42
N MET A 21 -4.15 -2.01 7.19
CA MET A 21 -3.67 -1.73 8.55
C MET A 21 -4.05 -2.81 9.58
N ARG A 22 -5.08 -3.63 9.32
CA ARG A 22 -5.67 -4.51 10.34
C ARG A 22 -5.41 -5.99 10.16
N TYR A 23 -4.96 -6.45 9.02
CA TYR A 23 -4.68 -7.86 8.76
C TYR A 23 -3.19 -8.22 8.84
N GLN A 24 -2.28 -7.21 8.99
CA GLN A 24 -0.86 -7.49 9.14
C GLN A 24 -0.55 -8.24 10.45
N TYR A 25 0.55 -8.96 10.43
CA TYR A 25 1.00 -9.73 11.58
C TYR A 25 1.61 -8.86 12.68
N LYS A 26 2.51 -7.93 12.30
CA LYS A 26 3.21 -7.03 13.23
C LYS A 26 3.36 -5.63 12.64
N TRP A 27 3.50 -4.64 13.55
CA TRP A 27 3.76 -3.25 13.20
C TRP A 27 5.23 -2.97 12.83
N GLN A 28 6.13 -3.91 13.06
CA GLN A 28 7.54 -3.84 12.67
C GLN A 28 7.82 -4.86 11.57
N ASP A 29 8.82 -4.55 10.74
CA ASP A 29 9.36 -5.52 9.80
C ASP A 29 9.95 -6.71 10.56
N VAL A 30 9.64 -7.90 10.11
CA VAL A 30 10.20 -9.15 10.60
C VAL A 30 10.60 -10.03 9.43
N PRO A 31 11.51 -10.99 9.60
CA PRO A 31 11.77 -12.00 8.58
C PRO A 31 10.48 -12.71 8.17
N LYS A 32 10.32 -12.95 6.87
CA LYS A 32 9.12 -13.56 6.29
C LYS A 32 8.72 -14.88 6.96
N ASN A 33 9.71 -15.70 7.34
CA ASN A 33 9.49 -16.98 8.02
C ASN A 33 8.92 -16.85 9.44
N GLN A 34 8.85 -15.65 10.00
CA GLN A 34 8.21 -15.39 11.29
C GLN A 34 6.72 -15.07 11.17
N ILE A 35 6.22 -14.86 9.95
CA ILE A 35 4.79 -14.62 9.75
C ILE A 35 4.03 -15.94 9.85
N PRO A 36 3.09 -16.07 10.82
CA PRO A 36 2.34 -17.31 10.96
C PRO A 36 1.52 -17.63 9.71
N PRO A 37 1.50 -18.88 9.25
CA PRO A 37 0.76 -19.27 8.06
C PRO A 37 -0.73 -18.91 8.10
N ASN A 38 -1.36 -19.02 9.27
CA ASN A 38 -2.77 -18.68 9.45
C ASN A 38 -3.03 -17.17 9.32
N ASN A 39 -2.09 -16.33 9.76
CA ASN A 39 -2.20 -14.88 9.56
C ASN A 39 -2.07 -14.52 8.07
N GLN A 40 -1.09 -15.09 7.37
CA GLN A 40 -0.93 -14.91 5.93
C GLN A 40 -2.17 -15.39 5.18
N GLN A 41 -2.71 -16.55 5.51
CA GLN A 41 -3.91 -17.08 4.89
C GLN A 41 -5.14 -16.18 5.12
N ASN A 42 -5.27 -15.62 6.32
CA ASN A 42 -6.35 -14.66 6.61
C ASN A 42 -6.25 -13.41 5.73
N LEU A 43 -5.05 -12.86 5.55
CA LEU A 43 -4.81 -11.75 4.64
C LEU A 43 -5.19 -12.11 3.21
N GLU A 44 -4.71 -13.25 2.70
CA GLU A 44 -5.00 -13.68 1.33
C GLU A 44 -6.49 -13.90 1.09
N ASN A 45 -7.19 -14.52 2.04
CA ASN A 45 -8.63 -14.71 1.98
C ASN A 45 -9.38 -13.37 1.98
N THR A 46 -8.91 -12.39 2.77
CA THR A 46 -9.47 -11.05 2.82
C THR A 46 -9.33 -10.35 1.46
N ILE A 47 -8.16 -10.42 0.83
CA ILE A 47 -7.94 -9.83 -0.50
C ILE A 47 -8.83 -10.49 -1.55
N ARG A 48 -8.88 -11.83 -1.59
CA ARG A 48 -9.74 -12.57 -2.54
C ARG A 48 -11.21 -12.21 -2.35
N ARG A 49 -11.67 -12.18 -1.11
CA ARG A 49 -13.07 -11.81 -0.81
C ARG A 49 -13.38 -10.38 -1.18
N SER A 50 -12.47 -9.45 -0.97
CA SER A 50 -12.60 -8.07 -1.43
C SER A 50 -12.82 -8.00 -2.95
N LEU A 51 -12.01 -8.70 -3.72
CA LEU A 51 -12.13 -8.73 -5.18
C LEU A 51 -13.47 -9.36 -5.63
N GLU A 52 -13.92 -10.44 -5.01
CA GLU A 52 -15.23 -11.04 -5.28
C GLU A 52 -16.37 -10.04 -5.04
N CYS A 53 -16.23 -9.15 -4.05
CA CYS A 53 -17.19 -8.09 -3.77
C CYS A 53 -17.04 -6.86 -4.67
N GLY A 54 -16.08 -6.86 -5.60
CA GLY A 54 -15.77 -5.74 -6.48
C GLY A 54 -14.92 -4.65 -5.82
N ILE A 55 -14.31 -4.91 -4.66
CA ILE A 55 -13.39 -4.00 -3.98
C ILE A 55 -11.99 -4.30 -4.50
N ASN A 56 -11.58 -3.60 -5.57
CA ASN A 56 -10.29 -3.79 -6.22
C ASN A 56 -9.24 -2.73 -5.85
N HIS A 57 -9.56 -1.80 -4.96
CA HIS A 57 -8.62 -0.86 -4.36
C HIS A 57 -8.02 -1.49 -3.10
N ILE A 58 -6.74 -1.87 -3.19
CA ILE A 58 -5.96 -2.44 -2.09
C ILE A 58 -5.03 -1.35 -1.56
N GLU A 59 -5.24 -0.96 -0.33
CA GLU A 59 -4.56 0.16 0.30
C GLU A 59 -3.66 -0.34 1.43
N THR A 60 -2.41 0.12 1.44
CA THR A 60 -1.43 -0.18 2.47
C THR A 60 -0.53 1.03 2.75
N ALA A 61 0.53 0.83 3.52
CA ALA A 61 1.57 1.83 3.77
C ALA A 61 2.88 1.16 4.21
N ARG A 62 4.01 1.81 3.93
CA ARG A 62 5.32 1.38 4.46
C ARG A 62 5.29 1.28 5.99
N GLY A 63 4.57 2.19 6.65
CA GLY A 63 4.42 2.23 8.11
C GLY A 63 3.46 1.19 8.71
N TYR A 64 2.85 0.31 7.90
CA TYR A 64 1.96 -0.75 8.40
C TYR A 64 2.70 -2.08 8.63
N GLY A 65 3.93 -2.02 9.13
CA GLY A 65 4.71 -3.19 9.49
C GLY A 65 4.80 -4.22 8.37
N THR A 66 4.34 -5.45 8.64
CA THR A 66 4.44 -6.57 7.70
C THR A 66 3.42 -6.54 6.55
N SER A 67 2.53 -5.53 6.48
CA SER A 67 1.43 -5.51 5.49
C SER A 67 1.92 -5.59 4.05
N GLU A 68 2.89 -4.76 3.64
CA GLU A 68 3.40 -4.78 2.27
C GLU A 68 4.07 -6.11 1.92
N MET A 69 4.87 -6.67 2.83
CA MET A 69 5.53 -7.96 2.64
C MET A 69 4.52 -9.10 2.47
N GLN A 70 3.45 -9.09 3.26
CA GLN A 70 2.39 -10.09 3.17
C GLN A 70 1.56 -9.95 1.90
N LEU A 71 1.26 -8.71 1.47
CA LEU A 71 0.60 -8.44 0.19
C LEU A 71 1.45 -8.88 -1.00
N GLY A 72 2.76 -8.77 -0.90
CA GLY A 72 3.70 -9.23 -1.93
C GLY A 72 3.63 -10.73 -2.22
N GLU A 73 3.06 -11.53 -1.31
CA GLU A 73 2.86 -12.97 -1.52
C GLU A 73 1.63 -13.29 -2.37
N ILE A 74 0.68 -12.35 -2.47
CA ILE A 74 -0.56 -12.58 -3.21
C ILE A 74 -0.71 -11.67 -4.43
N LEU A 75 -0.36 -10.40 -4.35
CA LEU A 75 -0.61 -9.43 -5.43
C LEU A 75 -0.03 -9.85 -6.78
N PRO A 76 1.21 -10.40 -6.87
CA PRO A 76 1.76 -10.87 -8.14
C PRO A 76 1.01 -12.05 -8.78
N LYS A 77 0.19 -12.76 -8.01
CA LYS A 77 -0.62 -13.90 -8.47
C LYS A 77 -1.99 -13.48 -8.99
N LEU A 78 -2.32 -12.20 -8.90
CA LEU A 78 -3.60 -11.63 -9.29
C LEU A 78 -3.45 -10.83 -10.60
N PRO A 79 -4.53 -10.64 -11.37
CA PRO A 79 -4.50 -9.79 -12.57
C PRO A 79 -4.19 -8.34 -12.19
N ARG A 80 -2.93 -7.92 -12.36
CA ARG A 80 -2.42 -6.61 -11.91
C ARG A 80 -3.20 -5.43 -12.52
N GLU A 81 -3.60 -5.56 -13.77
CA GLU A 81 -4.37 -4.54 -14.51
C GLU A 81 -5.79 -4.31 -13.97
N LYS A 82 -6.28 -5.22 -13.15
CA LYS A 82 -7.60 -5.11 -12.49
C LYS A 82 -7.54 -4.53 -11.09
N LEU A 83 -6.33 -4.30 -10.57
CA LEU A 83 -6.10 -3.81 -9.22
C LEU A 83 -5.75 -2.33 -9.23
N ILE A 84 -6.20 -1.61 -8.23
CA ILE A 84 -5.71 -0.29 -7.86
C ILE A 84 -4.93 -0.47 -6.56
N VAL A 85 -3.62 -0.44 -6.65
CA VAL A 85 -2.74 -0.64 -5.49
C VAL A 85 -2.22 0.72 -5.01
N GLN A 86 -2.45 1.00 -3.75
CA GLN A 86 -1.97 2.19 -3.07
C GLN A 86 -1.05 1.83 -1.92
N THR A 87 0.11 2.50 -1.85
CA THR A 87 0.89 2.55 -0.62
C THR A 87 1.15 3.99 -0.20
N LYS A 88 1.71 4.17 0.99
CA LYS A 88 2.04 5.48 1.56
C LYS A 88 3.43 5.44 2.16
N VAL A 89 4.18 6.53 1.93
CA VAL A 89 5.50 6.74 2.52
C VAL A 89 5.49 8.06 3.29
N SER A 90 6.07 8.06 4.50
CA SER A 90 6.20 9.28 5.29
C SER A 90 7.20 10.23 4.65
N PRO A 91 6.93 11.54 4.66
CA PRO A 91 7.87 12.53 4.15
C PRO A 91 9.14 12.54 4.99
N SER A 92 10.25 12.92 4.38
CA SER A 92 11.56 13.05 5.02
C SER A 92 12.21 14.37 4.65
N ALA A 93 13.09 14.86 5.54
CA ALA A 93 13.98 15.98 5.26
C ALA A 93 14.94 15.66 4.10
N ASP A 94 15.33 14.40 3.96
CA ASP A 94 16.15 13.91 2.86
C ASP A 94 15.26 13.23 1.77
N PRO A 95 15.21 13.79 0.55
CA PRO A 95 14.47 13.18 -0.55
C PRO A 95 14.95 11.77 -0.92
N GLN A 96 16.24 11.48 -0.73
CA GLN A 96 16.80 10.17 -1.03
C GLN A 96 16.26 9.10 -0.06
N GLU A 97 16.06 9.47 1.19
CA GLU A 97 15.41 8.59 2.19
C GLU A 97 13.97 8.25 1.77
N PHE A 98 13.20 9.25 1.33
CA PHE A 98 11.84 9.03 0.82
C PHE A 98 11.84 8.07 -0.37
N GLN A 99 12.75 8.30 -1.33
CA GLN A 99 12.88 7.45 -2.52
C GLN A 99 13.27 6.01 -2.15
N SER A 100 14.21 5.85 -1.22
CA SER A 100 14.64 4.53 -0.73
C SER A 100 13.50 3.76 -0.07
N LYS A 101 12.67 4.44 0.71
CA LYS A 101 11.47 3.85 1.34
C LYS A 101 10.43 3.43 0.30
N LEU A 102 10.24 4.22 -0.76
CA LEU A 102 9.35 3.87 -1.86
C LEU A 102 9.86 2.65 -2.63
N GLN A 103 11.15 2.58 -2.91
CA GLN A 103 11.76 1.41 -3.53
C GLN A 103 11.61 0.15 -2.67
N GLN A 104 11.80 0.28 -1.36
CA GLN A 104 11.56 -0.82 -0.41
C GLN A 104 10.08 -1.28 -0.43
N SER A 105 9.13 -0.35 -0.51
CA SER A 105 7.71 -0.68 -0.65
C SER A 105 7.45 -1.52 -1.91
N LEU A 106 8.00 -1.11 -3.05
CA LEU A 106 7.86 -1.88 -4.31
C LEU A 106 8.48 -3.29 -4.20
N GLN A 107 9.63 -3.40 -3.53
CA GLN A 107 10.28 -4.70 -3.29
C GLN A 107 9.43 -5.60 -2.40
N PHE A 108 8.88 -5.07 -1.31
CA PHE A 108 8.01 -5.84 -0.41
C PHE A 108 6.71 -6.25 -1.07
N LEU A 109 6.10 -5.36 -1.84
CA LEU A 109 4.89 -5.65 -2.62
C LEU A 109 5.15 -6.58 -3.81
N GLN A 110 6.42 -6.77 -4.20
CA GLN A 110 6.84 -7.52 -5.40
C GLN A 110 6.13 -7.00 -6.67
N LEU A 111 6.03 -5.68 -6.80
CA LEU A 111 5.39 -4.99 -7.93
C LEU A 111 6.38 -4.05 -8.61
N GLU A 112 6.24 -3.91 -9.92
CA GLU A 112 7.01 -2.94 -10.71
C GLU A 112 6.49 -1.51 -10.56
N TYR A 113 5.20 -1.35 -10.24
CA TYR A 113 4.56 -0.05 -10.05
C TYR A 113 3.39 -0.15 -9.07
N ILE A 114 3.03 1.00 -8.50
CA ILE A 114 1.79 1.23 -7.77
C ILE A 114 0.93 2.24 -8.53
N ASP A 115 -0.39 2.21 -8.32
CA ASP A 115 -1.32 3.14 -8.98
C ASP A 115 -1.41 4.47 -8.25
N LEU A 116 -1.31 4.42 -6.92
CA LEU A 116 -1.43 5.60 -6.06
C LEU A 116 -0.34 5.61 -4.99
N LEU A 117 0.36 6.73 -4.88
CA LEU A 117 1.29 7.01 -3.78
C LEU A 117 0.71 8.07 -2.86
N GLY A 118 0.50 7.72 -1.61
CA GLY A 118 0.12 8.67 -0.56
C GLY A 118 1.33 9.18 0.21
N ILE A 119 1.30 10.44 0.61
CA ILE A 119 2.25 10.96 1.60
C ILE A 119 1.67 10.72 2.99
N HIS A 120 2.39 9.95 3.80
CA HIS A 120 1.86 9.39 5.03
C HIS A 120 2.10 10.30 6.24
N GLY A 121 1.02 10.62 6.96
CA GLY A 121 1.14 11.22 8.29
C GLY A 121 1.57 12.68 8.29
N ILE A 122 1.11 13.50 7.34
CA ILE A 122 1.35 14.96 7.35
C ILE A 122 0.50 15.60 8.45
N ASN A 123 1.03 15.64 9.66
CA ASN A 123 0.34 16.18 10.82
C ASN A 123 1.08 17.34 11.50
N THR A 124 2.18 17.82 10.92
CA THR A 124 2.93 19.00 11.33
C THR A 124 3.27 19.88 10.14
N LEU A 125 3.52 21.19 10.39
CA LEU A 125 3.97 22.12 9.35
C LEU A 125 5.33 21.73 8.76
N GLU A 126 6.20 21.14 9.55
CA GLU A 126 7.49 20.64 9.11
C GLU A 126 7.32 19.52 8.07
N LEU A 127 6.48 18.52 8.37
CA LEU A 127 6.21 17.40 7.45
C LEU A 127 5.52 17.88 6.17
N LEU A 128 4.63 18.87 6.27
CA LEU A 128 4.05 19.51 5.09
C LEU A 128 5.13 20.17 4.24
N HIS A 129 6.06 20.90 4.87
CA HIS A 129 7.16 21.55 4.17
C HIS A 129 8.01 20.55 3.40
N TYR A 130 8.37 19.42 4.02
CA TYR A 130 9.13 18.36 3.33
C TYR A 130 8.36 17.78 2.13
N SER A 131 7.03 17.75 2.20
CA SER A 131 6.18 17.15 1.17
C SER A 131 5.98 18.03 -0.08
N ILE A 132 6.12 19.35 0.05
CA ILE A 132 5.79 20.30 -1.04
C ILE A 132 6.97 21.09 -1.55
N ARG A 133 8.16 20.95 -0.97
CA ARG A 133 9.36 21.67 -1.43
C ARG A 133 9.76 21.20 -2.83
N PRO A 134 10.23 22.11 -3.70
CA PRO A 134 10.78 21.73 -5.01
C PRO A 134 11.95 20.77 -4.85
N VAL A 135 12.04 19.79 -5.72
CA VAL A 135 13.24 18.96 -5.87
C VAL A 135 14.22 19.82 -6.68
N SER A 136 15.30 20.25 -6.04
CA SER A 136 16.39 21.01 -6.67
C SER A 136 17.27 20.09 -7.52
#